data_be4f43a7df41925a1d306dd2baf7fb26
#
_entry.id   be4f43a7df41925a1d306dd2baf7fb26
#
_cell.length_a   1.000
_cell.length_b   1.000
_cell.length_c   1.000
_cell.angle_alpha   90.00
_cell.angle_beta   90.00
_cell.angle_gamma   90.00
#
_symmetry.space_group_name_H-M   'P 1'
#
loop_
_entity.id
_entity.type
_entity.pdbx_description
1 polymer ?
#
loop_
_entity_poly.entity_id
_entity_poly.type
_entity_poly.pdbx_seq_one_letter_code
_entity_poly.pdbx_strand_id
1 'polypeptide(L)'
;MKKVLLPVSKGFEEVELVSLVDVLRRGGLEVCMAYLDEQSDTPLLVGDNGIHIQMDKALKDTTPSDFDMILLTGGWDNAYTLRDSEKVQTLIKEFYNDNKVVGAMCASVLALKKAEVLGNDYTCYPYAKDEVNHKGYREDKAVVTDGNIMTSRGPGTALCFGLEIVKRLVGEDNYDAVKEGMLLDFCN
;
A
#
# COMPACT_ATOMS: atom_id res chain seq x y z
N MET A 1 15.08 -12.62 -1.23
CA MET A 1 14.60 -11.28 -1.62
C MET A 1 13.21 -11.12 -1.04
N LYS A 2 12.94 -10.01 -0.36
CA LYS A 2 11.62 -9.73 0.24
C LYS A 2 10.60 -9.40 -0.84
N LYS A 3 9.34 -9.82 -0.65
CA LYS A 3 8.26 -9.72 -1.63
C LYS A 3 7.07 -8.95 -1.09
N VAL A 4 6.52 -8.06 -1.91
CA VAL A 4 5.35 -7.23 -1.59
C VAL A 4 4.19 -7.59 -2.52
N LEU A 5 3.05 -7.96 -1.93
CA LEU A 5 1.79 -8.15 -2.63
C LEU A 5 1.02 -6.83 -2.64
N LEU A 6 0.64 -6.36 -3.82
CA LEU A 6 -0.07 -5.10 -4.01
C LEU A 6 -1.38 -5.38 -4.77
N PRO A 7 -2.48 -5.67 -4.05
CA PRO A 7 -3.80 -5.83 -4.66
C PRO A 7 -4.29 -4.50 -5.25
N VAL A 8 -4.77 -4.52 -6.49
CA VAL A 8 -5.21 -3.32 -7.23
C VAL A 8 -6.55 -3.58 -7.91
N SER A 9 -7.45 -2.60 -7.85
CA SER A 9 -8.68 -2.51 -8.62
C SER A 9 -8.66 -1.28 -9.51
N LYS A 10 -9.62 -1.16 -10.43
CA LYS A 10 -9.80 0.08 -11.21
C LYS A 10 -9.99 1.29 -10.30
N GLY A 11 -9.67 2.48 -10.79
CA GLY A 11 -9.76 3.72 -10.02
C GLY A 11 -8.69 3.84 -8.94
N PHE A 12 -7.57 3.12 -9.08
CA PHE A 12 -6.40 3.33 -8.24
C PHE A 12 -5.78 4.72 -8.52
N GLU A 13 -5.15 5.30 -7.52
CA GLU A 13 -4.42 6.56 -7.68
C GLU A 13 -3.04 6.28 -8.32
N GLU A 14 -2.79 6.85 -9.49
CA GLU A 14 -1.65 6.50 -10.35
C GLU A 14 -0.31 6.90 -9.75
N VAL A 15 -0.24 8.09 -9.16
CA VAL A 15 1.01 8.59 -8.54
C VAL A 15 1.39 7.69 -7.36
N GLU A 16 0.42 7.27 -6.56
CA GLU A 16 0.68 6.37 -5.43
C GLU A 16 1.18 5.01 -5.90
N LEU A 17 0.46 4.38 -6.83
CA LEU A 17 0.83 3.05 -7.32
C LEU A 17 2.22 3.05 -7.95
N VAL A 18 2.46 3.94 -8.91
CA VAL A 18 3.73 3.98 -9.65
C VAL A 18 4.91 4.35 -8.75
N SER A 19 4.73 5.36 -7.88
CA SER A 19 5.79 5.77 -6.95
C SER A 19 6.18 4.65 -5.98
N LEU A 20 5.20 3.95 -5.41
CA LEU A 20 5.48 2.83 -4.50
C LEU A 20 6.19 1.70 -5.24
N VAL A 21 5.68 1.28 -6.40
CA VAL A 21 6.28 0.18 -7.16
C VAL A 21 7.73 0.51 -7.58
N ASP A 22 7.98 1.73 -8.07
CA ASP A 22 9.32 2.14 -8.49
C ASP A 22 10.30 2.20 -7.30
N VAL A 23 9.93 2.86 -6.21
CA VAL A 23 10.79 2.97 -5.00
C VAL A 23 11.10 1.59 -4.43
N LEU A 24 10.10 0.73 -4.30
CA LEU A 24 10.28 -0.61 -3.73
C LEU A 24 11.17 -1.49 -4.60
N ARG A 25 10.98 -1.47 -5.92
CA ARG A 25 11.82 -2.23 -6.86
C ARG A 25 13.27 -1.71 -6.86
N ARG A 26 13.49 -0.40 -6.79
CA ARG A 26 14.84 0.19 -6.60
C ARG A 26 15.48 -0.23 -5.28
N GLY A 27 14.69 -0.37 -4.23
CA GLY A 27 15.13 -0.85 -2.92
C GLY A 27 15.45 -2.36 -2.88
N GLY A 28 15.33 -3.07 -4.01
CA GLY A 28 15.65 -4.51 -4.09
C GLY A 28 14.50 -5.43 -3.64
N LEU A 29 13.27 -4.91 -3.63
CA LEU A 29 12.08 -5.69 -3.32
C LEU A 29 11.43 -6.24 -4.60
N GLU A 30 10.91 -7.46 -4.54
CA GLU A 30 10.01 -7.98 -5.57
C GLU A 30 8.59 -7.47 -5.30
N VAL A 31 7.99 -6.76 -6.24
CA VAL A 31 6.63 -6.21 -6.12
C VAL A 31 5.73 -6.86 -7.15
N CYS A 32 4.66 -7.47 -6.67
CA CYS A 32 3.60 -8.06 -7.49
C CYS A 32 2.35 -7.18 -7.44
N MET A 33 2.05 -6.49 -8.53
CA MET A 33 0.78 -5.79 -8.73
C MET A 33 -0.27 -6.83 -9.14
N ALA A 34 -1.19 -7.15 -8.24
CA ALA A 34 -2.18 -8.19 -8.45
C ALA A 34 -3.58 -7.58 -8.64
N TYR A 35 -4.15 -7.71 -9.85
CA TYR A 35 -5.50 -7.21 -10.08
C TYR A 35 -6.57 -8.10 -9.43
N LEU A 36 -7.64 -7.47 -8.94
CA LEU A 36 -8.80 -8.19 -8.41
C LEU A 36 -9.58 -8.81 -9.56
N ASP A 37 -9.45 -10.12 -9.75
CA ASP A 37 -10.10 -10.88 -10.80
C ASP A 37 -11.64 -10.92 -10.67
N GLU A 38 -12.17 -10.63 -9.50
CA GLU A 38 -13.60 -10.43 -9.26
C GLU A 38 -14.14 -9.14 -9.90
N GLN A 39 -13.25 -8.19 -10.21
CA GLN A 39 -13.59 -6.86 -10.73
C GLN A 39 -13.11 -6.63 -12.18
N SER A 40 -12.27 -7.49 -12.71
CA SER A 40 -11.71 -7.35 -14.05
C SER A 40 -11.27 -8.68 -14.64
N ASP A 41 -11.58 -8.90 -15.92
CA ASP A 41 -11.11 -10.05 -16.70
C ASP A 41 -9.76 -9.76 -17.41
N THR A 42 -9.23 -8.56 -17.25
CA THR A 42 -7.99 -8.12 -17.92
C THR A 42 -6.99 -7.55 -16.90
N PRO A 43 -5.68 -7.81 -17.10
CA PRO A 43 -4.63 -7.19 -16.29
C PRO A 43 -4.44 -5.69 -16.57
N LEU A 44 -5.05 -5.13 -17.61
CA LEU A 44 -4.96 -3.71 -17.94
C LEU A 44 -6.04 -2.95 -17.18
N LEU A 45 -5.65 -2.23 -16.12
CA LEU A 45 -6.56 -1.43 -15.30
C LEU A 45 -6.40 0.07 -15.60
N VAL A 46 -7.50 0.80 -15.46
CA VAL A 46 -7.53 2.26 -15.56
C VAL A 46 -7.54 2.87 -14.15
N GLY A 47 -6.65 3.82 -13.93
CA GLY A 47 -6.57 4.61 -12.68
C GLY A 47 -7.61 5.74 -12.64
N ASP A 48 -7.61 6.46 -11.53
CA ASP A 48 -8.58 7.53 -11.22
C ASP A 48 -8.48 8.72 -12.19
N ASN A 49 -7.27 8.96 -12.73
CA ASN A 49 -7.00 10.03 -13.70
C ASN A 49 -6.87 9.52 -15.14
N GLY A 50 -7.32 8.32 -15.44
CA GLY A 50 -7.42 7.77 -16.78
C GLY A 50 -6.14 7.16 -17.35
N ILE A 51 -5.09 6.97 -16.53
CA ILE A 51 -3.87 6.29 -16.96
C ILE A 51 -4.06 4.78 -16.86
N HIS A 52 -3.73 4.08 -17.93
CA HIS A 52 -3.83 2.63 -17.99
C HIS A 52 -2.51 1.99 -17.59
N ILE A 53 -2.56 1.08 -16.61
CA ILE A 53 -1.39 0.33 -16.14
C ILE A 53 -1.68 -1.16 -16.22
N GLN A 54 -0.71 -1.91 -16.74
CA GLN A 54 -0.80 -3.36 -16.78
C GLN A 54 -0.31 -3.95 -15.46
N MET A 55 -1.16 -4.77 -14.83
CA MET A 55 -0.84 -5.53 -13.63
C MET A 55 -0.05 -6.81 -13.98
N ASP A 56 0.66 -7.35 -12.99
CA ASP A 56 1.52 -8.53 -13.21
C ASP A 56 0.71 -9.82 -13.34
N LYS A 57 -0.34 -10.02 -12.52
CA LYS A 57 -1.20 -11.22 -12.54
C LYS A 57 -2.54 -11.00 -11.81
N ALA A 58 -3.43 -11.96 -11.90
CA ALA A 58 -4.66 -11.97 -11.10
C ALA A 58 -4.36 -12.29 -9.62
N LEU A 59 -5.13 -11.70 -8.70
CA LEU A 59 -4.96 -11.94 -7.26
C LEU A 59 -5.20 -13.43 -6.89
N LYS A 60 -6.09 -14.13 -7.60
CA LYS A 60 -6.31 -15.56 -7.40
C LYS A 60 -5.10 -16.43 -7.73
N ASP A 61 -4.19 -15.95 -8.56
CA ASP A 61 -2.99 -16.66 -9.00
C ASP A 61 -1.78 -16.36 -8.10
N THR A 62 -2.00 -15.68 -6.97
CA THR A 62 -0.99 -15.43 -5.96
C THR A 62 -1.06 -16.42 -4.82
N THR A 63 0.09 -16.71 -4.22
CA THR A 63 0.21 -17.53 -3.01
C THR A 63 0.60 -16.61 -1.85
N PRO A 64 -0.31 -16.27 -0.91
CA PRO A 64 -0.06 -15.26 0.13
C PRO A 64 1.16 -15.54 1.01
N SER A 65 1.47 -16.83 1.25
CA SER A 65 2.64 -17.23 2.04
C SER A 65 3.97 -16.83 1.42
N ASP A 66 4.02 -16.58 0.09
CA ASP A 66 5.24 -16.18 -0.62
C ASP A 66 5.64 -14.72 -0.38
N PHE A 67 4.75 -13.92 0.23
CA PHE A 67 4.97 -12.49 0.43
C PHE A 67 5.24 -12.14 1.89
N ASP A 68 6.05 -11.10 2.08
CA ASP A 68 6.43 -10.56 3.39
C ASP A 68 5.57 -9.35 3.80
N MET A 69 4.88 -8.75 2.84
CA MET A 69 4.04 -7.57 3.02
C MET A 69 2.84 -7.59 2.08
N ILE A 70 1.69 -7.12 2.56
CA ILE A 70 0.57 -6.64 1.75
C ILE A 70 0.51 -5.12 1.80
N LEU A 71 0.37 -4.45 0.63
CA LEU A 71 0.38 -2.99 0.50
C LEU A 71 -0.81 -2.52 -0.33
N LEU A 72 -1.56 -1.56 0.19
CA LEU A 72 -2.77 -1.03 -0.44
C LEU A 72 -2.57 0.43 -0.84
N THR A 73 -2.71 0.74 -2.14
CA THR A 73 -2.71 2.11 -2.67
C THR A 73 -4.12 2.71 -2.64
N GLY A 74 -4.21 4.02 -2.69
CA GLY A 74 -5.49 4.73 -2.71
C GLY A 74 -6.14 4.84 -4.08
N GLY A 75 -6.87 5.93 -4.27
CA GLY A 75 -7.93 6.09 -5.26
C GLY A 75 -9.25 5.65 -4.65
N TRP A 76 -10.30 6.48 -4.73
CA TRP A 76 -11.54 6.20 -3.99
C TRP A 76 -12.22 4.90 -4.42
N ASP A 77 -12.39 4.66 -5.72
CA ASP A 77 -13.03 3.46 -6.23
C ASP A 77 -12.22 2.20 -5.87
N ASN A 78 -10.89 2.28 -6.01
CA ASN A 78 -9.98 1.21 -5.58
C ASN A 78 -10.10 0.95 -4.07
N ALA A 79 -10.06 2.01 -3.25
CA ALA A 79 -10.13 1.89 -1.78
C ALA A 79 -11.43 1.23 -1.31
N TYR A 80 -12.57 1.62 -1.89
CA TYR A 80 -13.85 0.99 -1.57
C TYR A 80 -13.91 -0.46 -2.03
N THR A 81 -13.39 -0.76 -3.22
CA THR A 81 -13.32 -2.14 -3.72
C THR A 81 -12.45 -3.02 -2.81
N LEU A 82 -11.26 -2.54 -2.43
CA LEU A 82 -10.36 -3.27 -1.51
C LEU A 82 -10.99 -3.46 -0.12
N ARG A 83 -11.69 -2.42 0.39
CA ARG A 83 -12.41 -2.49 1.66
C ARG A 83 -13.50 -3.56 1.64
N ASP A 84 -14.24 -3.66 0.55
CA ASP A 84 -15.45 -4.49 0.47
C ASP A 84 -15.18 -5.89 -0.08
N SER A 85 -13.99 -6.16 -0.64
CA SER A 85 -13.58 -7.50 -1.08
C SER A 85 -13.28 -8.42 0.10
N GLU A 86 -14.07 -9.47 0.27
CA GLU A 86 -13.86 -10.49 1.31
C GLU A 86 -12.47 -11.14 1.21
N LYS A 87 -11.99 -11.34 -0.02
CA LYS A 87 -10.66 -11.89 -0.27
C LYS A 87 -9.54 -10.98 0.24
N VAL A 88 -9.62 -9.68 -0.06
CA VAL A 88 -8.64 -8.71 0.44
C VAL A 88 -8.72 -8.59 1.96
N GLN A 89 -9.91 -8.59 2.54
CA GLN A 89 -10.11 -8.55 3.99
C GLN A 89 -9.49 -9.77 4.68
N THR A 90 -9.65 -10.95 4.09
CA THR A 90 -9.02 -12.18 4.60
C THR A 90 -7.49 -12.07 4.54
N LEU A 91 -6.94 -11.63 3.39
CA LEU A 91 -5.49 -11.45 3.22
C LEU A 91 -4.92 -10.46 4.24
N ILE A 92 -5.56 -9.30 4.45
CA ILE A 92 -5.11 -8.31 5.45
C ILE A 92 -4.98 -8.96 6.83
N LYS A 93 -6.00 -9.72 7.26
CA LYS A 93 -5.99 -10.41 8.56
C LYS A 93 -4.92 -11.50 8.65
N GLU A 94 -4.72 -12.28 7.58
CA GLU A 94 -3.68 -13.30 7.52
C GLU A 94 -2.29 -12.68 7.68
N PHE A 95 -1.97 -11.64 6.89
CA PHE A 95 -0.68 -10.95 7.00
C PHE A 95 -0.48 -10.34 8.40
N TYR A 96 -1.50 -9.71 8.95
CA TYR A 96 -1.43 -9.13 10.28
C TYR A 96 -1.15 -10.19 11.36
N ASN A 97 -1.89 -11.30 11.34
CA ASN A 97 -1.76 -12.38 12.34
C ASN A 97 -0.42 -13.13 12.22
N ASP A 98 0.12 -13.22 11.02
CA ASP A 98 1.45 -13.80 10.74
C ASP A 98 2.61 -12.84 11.08
N ASN A 99 2.33 -11.67 11.70
CA ASN A 99 3.31 -10.61 11.95
C ASN A 99 4.06 -10.11 10.70
N LYS A 100 3.50 -10.31 9.51
CA LYS A 100 3.96 -9.72 8.27
C LYS A 100 3.54 -8.25 8.23
N VAL A 101 4.23 -7.45 7.42
CA VAL A 101 3.92 -6.02 7.32
C VAL A 101 2.62 -5.81 6.53
N VAL A 102 1.75 -4.96 7.06
CA VAL A 102 0.52 -4.53 6.39
C VAL A 102 0.58 -3.03 6.18
N GLY A 103 0.60 -2.60 4.92
CA GLY A 103 0.67 -1.20 4.54
C GLY A 103 -0.60 -0.71 3.86
N ALA A 104 -1.00 0.52 4.14
CA ALA A 104 -2.04 1.19 3.38
C ALA A 104 -1.79 2.70 3.31
N MET A 105 -2.19 3.32 2.21
CA MET A 105 -2.13 4.78 2.13
C MET A 105 -3.44 5.39 1.63
N CYS A 106 -3.56 6.70 1.84
CA CYS A 106 -4.67 7.48 1.33
C CYS A 106 -6.03 6.97 1.84
N ALA A 107 -7.01 6.79 0.97
CA ALA A 107 -8.32 6.25 1.31
C ALA A 107 -8.28 4.75 1.65
N SER A 108 -7.28 3.99 1.20
CA SER A 108 -7.23 2.53 1.43
C SER A 108 -6.97 2.13 2.89
N VAL A 109 -6.67 3.08 3.78
CA VAL A 109 -6.68 2.86 5.23
C VAL A 109 -8.06 2.42 5.73
N LEU A 110 -9.14 2.73 4.99
CA LEU A 110 -10.48 2.20 5.24
C LEU A 110 -10.54 0.66 5.26
N ALA A 111 -9.73 0.01 4.42
CA ALA A 111 -9.66 -1.46 4.39
C ALA A 111 -9.02 -2.03 5.66
N LEU A 112 -8.00 -1.37 6.22
CA LEU A 112 -7.40 -1.77 7.51
C LEU A 112 -8.39 -1.59 8.67
N LYS A 113 -9.15 -0.49 8.65
CA LYS A 113 -10.21 -0.26 9.64
C LYS A 113 -11.28 -1.34 9.57
N LYS A 114 -11.72 -1.71 8.36
CA LYS A 114 -12.72 -2.77 8.16
C LYS A 114 -12.23 -4.13 8.61
N ALA A 115 -10.94 -4.42 8.39
CA ALA A 115 -10.29 -5.66 8.84
C ALA A 115 -10.05 -5.71 10.36
N GLU A 116 -10.27 -4.59 11.08
CA GLU A 116 -10.04 -4.45 12.52
C GLU A 116 -8.56 -4.63 12.93
N VAL A 117 -7.64 -4.29 12.02
CA VAL A 117 -6.18 -4.37 12.26
C VAL A 117 -5.52 -3.00 12.40
N LEU A 118 -6.26 -1.91 12.21
CA LEU A 118 -5.71 -0.56 12.31
C LEU A 118 -5.24 -0.29 13.74
N GLY A 119 -3.98 0.12 13.87
CA GLY A 119 -3.31 0.35 15.14
C GLY A 119 -3.79 1.59 15.90
N ASN A 120 -3.13 1.89 17.03
CA ASN A 120 -3.48 3.04 17.87
C ASN A 120 -3.05 4.37 17.24
N ASP A 121 -1.96 4.38 16.47
CA ASP A 121 -1.50 5.52 15.68
C ASP A 121 -1.59 5.21 14.19
N TYR A 122 -2.14 6.12 13.40
CA TYR A 122 -2.23 6.00 11.96
C TYR A 122 -2.32 7.36 11.28
N THR A 123 -2.07 7.38 9.97
CA THR A 123 -2.40 8.52 9.10
C THR A 123 -3.12 8.02 7.85
N CYS A 124 -3.88 8.89 7.21
CA CYS A 124 -4.63 8.59 5.98
C CYS A 124 -4.86 9.87 5.19
N TYR A 125 -5.52 9.75 4.05
CA TYR A 125 -5.97 10.93 3.31
C TYR A 125 -6.92 11.77 4.18
N PRO A 126 -6.71 13.10 4.28
CA PRO A 126 -7.47 13.93 5.22
C PRO A 126 -8.99 13.83 5.07
N TYR A 127 -9.48 13.70 3.83
CA TYR A 127 -10.92 13.54 3.57
C TYR A 127 -11.46 12.14 3.88
N ALA A 128 -10.60 11.13 4.06
CA ALA A 128 -11.01 9.80 4.50
C ALA A 128 -11.09 9.66 6.03
N LYS A 129 -10.51 10.61 6.79
CA LYS A 129 -10.42 10.57 8.24
C LYS A 129 -11.76 10.31 8.93
N ASP A 130 -12.79 11.05 8.52
CA ASP A 130 -14.10 10.98 9.16
C ASP A 130 -14.79 9.62 8.88
N GLU A 131 -14.55 9.03 7.71
CA GLU A 131 -15.05 7.69 7.37
C GLU A 131 -14.25 6.59 8.07
N VAL A 132 -12.93 6.73 8.18
CA VAL A 132 -12.08 5.81 8.97
C VAL A 132 -12.54 5.82 10.43
N ASN A 133 -12.88 6.98 10.97
CA ASN A 133 -13.45 7.17 12.31
C ASN A 133 -12.76 6.29 13.37
N HIS A 134 -11.44 6.45 13.48
CA HIS A 134 -10.60 5.72 14.44
C HIS A 134 -9.76 6.69 15.27
N LYS A 135 -9.47 6.32 16.54
CA LYS A 135 -8.60 7.14 17.40
C LYS A 135 -7.15 7.05 16.93
N GLY A 136 -6.36 8.10 17.22
CA GLY A 136 -4.92 8.09 16.97
C GLY A 136 -4.53 8.61 15.58
N TYR A 137 -5.41 9.33 14.89
CA TYR A 137 -5.05 9.98 13.63
C TYR A 137 -3.92 11.00 13.80
N ARG A 138 -2.85 10.83 13.05
CA ARG A 138 -1.66 11.68 13.05
C ARG A 138 -1.63 12.55 11.79
N GLU A 139 -2.13 13.78 11.92
CA GLU A 139 -2.13 14.76 10.84
C GLU A 139 -0.73 15.31 10.53
N ASP A 140 0.13 15.33 11.54
CA ASP A 140 1.49 15.84 11.51
C ASP A 140 2.51 14.91 10.85
N LYS A 141 2.12 13.68 10.47
CA LYS A 141 3.02 12.66 9.93
C LYS A 141 2.70 12.29 8.48
N ALA A 142 3.74 12.24 7.64
CA ALA A 142 3.64 11.71 6.29
C ALA A 142 3.48 10.18 6.30
N VAL A 143 4.19 9.52 7.22
CA VAL A 143 4.17 8.07 7.43
C VAL A 143 4.04 7.78 8.92
N VAL A 144 3.23 6.79 9.26
CA VAL A 144 3.09 6.26 10.64
C VAL A 144 3.32 4.76 10.61
N THR A 145 4.13 4.28 11.56
CA THR A 145 4.32 2.85 11.81
C THR A 145 3.86 2.53 13.23
N ASP A 146 2.93 1.59 13.36
CA ASP A 146 2.46 1.06 14.64
C ASP A 146 2.49 -0.48 14.60
N GLY A 147 3.46 -1.08 15.27
CA GLY A 147 3.71 -2.52 15.20
C GLY A 147 4.10 -2.98 13.80
N ASN A 148 3.28 -3.84 13.21
CA ASN A 148 3.43 -4.30 11.83
C ASN A 148 2.53 -3.57 10.82
N ILE A 149 1.83 -2.51 11.26
CA ILE A 149 1.01 -1.65 10.42
C ILE A 149 1.81 -0.41 9.99
N MET A 150 1.77 -0.08 8.71
CA MET A 150 2.35 1.14 8.17
C MET A 150 1.30 1.90 7.36
N THR A 151 1.15 3.20 7.63
CA THR A 151 0.15 4.02 6.93
C THR A 151 0.75 5.32 6.41
N SER A 152 0.18 5.87 5.31
CA SER A 152 0.61 7.13 4.73
C SER A 152 -0.58 7.94 4.20
N ARG A 153 -0.34 9.25 3.92
CA ARG A 153 -1.41 10.22 3.70
C ARG A 153 -2.01 10.23 2.30
N GLY A 154 -1.19 10.19 1.26
CA GLY A 154 -1.70 10.33 -0.10
C GLY A 154 -0.60 10.55 -1.14
N PRO A 155 -0.94 10.97 -2.38
CA PRO A 155 -0.02 10.98 -3.52
C PRO A 155 1.32 11.69 -3.23
N GLY A 156 1.27 12.84 -2.59
CA GLY A 156 2.47 13.62 -2.26
C GLY A 156 3.41 12.97 -1.23
N THR A 157 3.00 11.91 -0.54
CA THR A 157 3.81 11.19 0.45
C THR A 157 4.21 9.79 0.00
N ALA A 158 3.83 9.38 -1.21
CA ALA A 158 4.05 8.01 -1.70
C ALA A 158 5.52 7.62 -1.79
N LEU A 159 6.39 8.54 -2.25
CA LEU A 159 7.83 8.30 -2.34
C LEU A 159 8.45 8.07 -0.94
N CYS A 160 8.11 8.91 0.03
CA CYS A 160 8.58 8.77 1.41
C CYS A 160 8.04 7.50 2.07
N PHE A 161 6.79 7.13 1.77
CA PHE A 161 6.22 5.88 2.26
C PHE A 161 6.95 4.66 1.69
N GLY A 162 7.23 4.67 0.39
CA GLY A 162 8.06 3.63 -0.25
C GLY A 162 9.44 3.49 0.40
N LEU A 163 10.11 4.63 0.70
CA LEU A 163 11.39 4.62 1.40
C LEU A 163 11.31 3.98 2.80
N GLU A 164 10.30 4.33 3.58
CA GLU A 164 10.12 3.75 4.93
C GLU A 164 9.83 2.23 4.85
N ILE A 165 9.12 1.78 3.82
CA ILE A 165 8.91 0.34 3.57
C ILE A 165 10.24 -0.34 3.18
N VAL A 166 11.06 0.27 2.32
CA VAL A 166 12.40 -0.24 1.99
C VAL A 166 13.23 -0.39 3.27
N LYS A 167 13.30 0.66 4.10
CA LYS A 167 13.97 0.63 5.39
C LYS A 167 13.51 -0.52 6.27
N ARG A 168 12.19 -0.70 6.38
CA ARG A 168 11.56 -1.72 7.22
C ARG A 168 11.87 -3.14 6.77
N LEU A 169 11.88 -3.41 5.46
CA LEU A 169 12.00 -4.77 4.91
C LEU A 169 13.42 -5.19 4.57
N VAL A 170 14.27 -4.26 4.15
CA VAL A 170 15.62 -4.58 3.65
C VAL A 170 16.75 -3.76 4.31
N GLY A 171 16.43 -2.78 5.13
CA GLY A 171 17.39 -2.09 5.99
C GLY A 171 17.82 -0.70 5.50
N GLU A 172 18.64 -0.05 6.33
CA GLU A 172 19.06 1.35 6.18
C GLU A 172 19.93 1.57 4.93
N ASP A 173 20.84 0.65 4.63
CA ASP A 173 21.74 0.81 3.46
C ASP A 173 20.96 0.92 2.15
N ASN A 174 19.91 0.13 1.98
CA ASN A 174 19.03 0.20 0.82
C ASN A 174 18.18 1.49 0.81
N TYR A 175 17.70 1.91 1.99
CA TYR A 175 16.99 3.17 2.16
C TYR A 175 17.85 4.35 1.70
N ASP A 176 19.10 4.46 2.19
CA ASP A 176 20.01 5.54 1.85
C ASP A 176 20.36 5.55 0.37
N ALA A 177 20.64 4.38 -0.21
CA ALA A 177 20.95 4.26 -1.64
C ALA A 177 19.78 4.71 -2.53
N VAL A 178 18.53 4.32 -2.18
CA VAL A 178 17.34 4.75 -2.94
C VAL A 178 17.08 6.23 -2.74
N LYS A 179 17.18 6.73 -1.51
CA LYS A 179 16.99 8.15 -1.17
C LYS A 179 17.94 9.04 -1.96
N GLU A 180 19.23 8.72 -1.97
CA GLU A 180 20.25 9.44 -2.75
C GLU A 180 19.99 9.33 -4.25
N GLY A 181 19.78 8.11 -4.77
CA GLY A 181 19.61 7.86 -6.19
C GLY A 181 18.36 8.48 -6.81
N MET A 182 17.32 8.72 -6.00
CA MET A 182 16.08 9.36 -6.42
C MET A 182 15.96 10.84 -5.99
N LEU A 183 16.98 11.40 -5.34
CA LEU A 183 16.99 12.79 -4.85
C LEU A 183 15.81 13.09 -3.88
N LEU A 184 15.55 12.19 -2.93
CA LEU A 184 14.43 12.28 -2.01
C LEU A 184 14.80 12.97 -0.68
N ASP A 185 15.57 14.05 -0.73
CA ASP A 185 16.05 14.80 0.46
C ASP A 185 14.91 15.37 1.31
N PHE A 186 13.72 15.54 0.73
CA PHE A 186 12.52 16.00 1.42
C PHE A 186 11.82 14.90 2.25
N CYS A 187 12.21 13.64 2.10
CA CYS A 187 11.73 12.55 2.94
C CYS A 187 12.57 12.48 4.23
N ASN A 188 11.99 12.93 5.34
CA ASN A 188 12.63 12.99 6.67
C ASN A 188 11.83 12.18 7.68
#